data_a1acdfa9d0b03e4a1063ffe99974223a
#
_entry.id   a1acdfa9d0b03e4a1063ffe99974223a
#
_cell.length_a   1.000
_cell.length_b   1.000
_cell.length_c   1.000
_cell.angle_alpha   90.00
_cell.angle_beta   90.00
_cell.angle_gamma   90.00
#
_symmetry.space_group_name_H-M   'P 1'
#
loop_
_entity.id
_entity.type
_entity.pdbx_description
1 polymer ?
#
loop_
_entity_poly.entity_id
_entity_poly.type
_entity_poly.pdbx_seq_one_letter_code
_entity_poly.pdbx_strand_id
1 'polypeptide(L)'
;MGDPRGFLKVRTRRELAERPVEERIKDWFDVHAETGLQPWTQAQAARCMDCGTPFCMTGCPLGNLIPEWNDLVRQGKWEDAYNRLSMTNNFPEVTGRICPALCEQACVLGIHQPPTMIKLDEQTIIDQAWDLDYVKPLPPQRLTDQTVAVVGSGPAGLAAAQQLTRAGHTVVVYEKDDAIGGLMRYGIPNFKLEKGLIDRRVKQMEAEGTRFRTNVEIGKDITWDDLRDRYDAVVVAIGSRVPRDMKIPGRELDGIH
;
A
#
# COMPACT_ATOMS: atom_id res chain seq x y z
N MET A 1 -15.21 -3.08 -20.12
CA MET A 1 -15.59 -1.66 -20.31
C MET A 1 -16.54 -1.26 -19.21
N GLY A 2 -16.31 -0.11 -18.57
CA GLY A 2 -17.16 0.42 -17.50
C GLY A 2 -18.61 0.70 -17.93
N ASP A 3 -19.49 1.02 -16.97
CA ASP A 3 -20.81 1.56 -17.32
C ASP A 3 -20.68 3.08 -17.61
N PRO A 4 -20.67 3.53 -18.87
CA PRO A 4 -20.46 4.94 -19.21
C PRO A 4 -21.57 5.86 -18.68
N ARG A 5 -22.63 5.32 -18.11
CA ARG A 5 -23.76 6.03 -17.51
C ARG A 5 -23.94 5.76 -16.01
N GLY A 6 -23.07 5.01 -15.39
CA GLY A 6 -23.14 4.66 -13.97
C GLY A 6 -23.16 5.91 -13.06
N PHE A 7 -22.29 6.89 -13.35
CA PHE A 7 -22.23 8.16 -12.65
C PHE A 7 -23.51 9.03 -12.76
N LEU A 8 -24.33 8.81 -13.76
CA LEU A 8 -25.63 9.49 -13.91
C LEU A 8 -26.71 8.87 -13.00
N LYS A 9 -26.56 7.57 -12.69
CA LYS A 9 -27.46 6.82 -11.81
C LYS A 9 -27.07 6.99 -10.36
N VAL A 10 -25.77 6.93 -10.06
CA VAL A 10 -25.19 7.03 -8.71
C VAL A 10 -24.43 8.36 -8.58
N ARG A 11 -25.15 9.43 -8.22
CA ARG A 11 -24.59 10.78 -8.19
C ARG A 11 -23.85 11.11 -6.90
N THR A 12 -24.26 10.49 -5.78
CA THR A 12 -23.68 10.76 -4.47
C THR A 12 -22.50 9.84 -4.20
N ARG A 13 -21.39 10.43 -3.73
CA ARG A 13 -20.29 9.69 -3.14
C ARG A 13 -20.68 9.23 -1.74
N ARG A 14 -20.37 8.01 -1.40
CA ARG A 14 -20.47 7.49 -0.03
C ARG A 14 -19.09 7.44 0.61
N GLU A 15 -19.08 7.48 1.94
CA GLU A 15 -17.89 7.35 2.76
C GLU A 15 -18.16 6.34 3.86
N LEU A 16 -17.10 5.75 4.40
CA LEU A 16 -17.21 4.87 5.56
C LEU A 16 -17.65 5.71 6.77
N ALA A 17 -18.56 5.15 7.56
CA ALA A 17 -18.97 5.78 8.81
C ALA A 17 -17.82 5.75 9.82
N GLU A 18 -17.52 6.89 10.42
CA GLU A 18 -16.58 6.95 11.53
C GLU A 18 -17.24 6.50 12.83
N ARG A 19 -16.48 5.87 13.70
CA ARG A 19 -16.89 5.55 15.07
C ARG A 19 -17.12 6.84 15.86
N PRO A 20 -18.06 6.86 16.81
CA PRO A 20 -18.26 8.01 17.69
C PRO A 20 -16.95 8.44 18.37
N VAL A 21 -16.75 9.76 18.51
CA VAL A 21 -15.51 10.30 19.09
C VAL A 21 -15.28 9.76 20.51
N GLU A 22 -16.36 9.63 21.29
CA GLU A 22 -16.34 9.15 22.67
C GLU A 22 -15.86 7.69 22.79
N GLU A 23 -15.93 6.92 21.71
CA GLU A 23 -15.43 5.54 21.64
C GLU A 23 -13.98 5.51 21.16
N ARG A 24 -13.70 6.14 20.02
CA ARG A 24 -12.39 6.05 19.37
C ARG A 24 -11.25 6.74 20.12
N ILE A 25 -11.53 7.63 21.06
CA ILE A 25 -10.51 8.21 21.95
C ILE A 25 -10.08 7.27 23.09
N LYS A 26 -10.76 6.12 23.27
CA LYS A 26 -10.46 5.16 24.34
C LYS A 26 -9.58 4.01 23.88
N ASP A 27 -9.33 3.89 22.59
CA ASP A 27 -8.57 2.78 21.99
C ASP A 27 -7.72 3.24 20.80
N TRP A 28 -7.05 2.29 20.15
CA TRP A 28 -6.21 2.51 18.96
C TRP A 28 -6.71 1.73 17.73
N PHE A 29 -7.97 1.29 17.73
CA PHE A 29 -8.58 0.61 16.60
C PHE A 29 -8.90 1.58 15.47
N ASP A 30 -9.23 1.03 14.29
CA ASP A 30 -9.59 1.84 13.12
C ASP A 30 -10.65 2.88 13.46
N VAL A 31 -10.52 4.06 12.88
CA VAL A 31 -11.46 5.16 13.09
C VAL A 31 -12.83 4.88 12.48
N HIS A 32 -12.93 3.97 11.53
CA HIS A 32 -14.18 3.62 10.88
C HIS A 32 -14.91 2.51 11.64
N ALA A 33 -16.25 2.59 11.65
CA ALA A 33 -17.10 1.61 12.32
C ALA A 33 -17.06 0.24 11.63
N GLU A 34 -17.01 0.26 10.31
CA GLU A 34 -16.94 -0.93 9.46
C GLU A 34 -15.93 -0.70 8.35
N THR A 35 -15.09 -1.68 8.12
CA THR A 35 -14.13 -1.71 7.00
C THR A 35 -14.46 -2.89 6.09
N GLY A 36 -13.89 -2.92 4.89
CA GLY A 36 -14.12 -3.99 3.92
C GLY A 36 -15.34 -3.74 3.02
N LEU A 37 -15.93 -4.83 2.52
CA LEU A 37 -16.99 -4.78 1.51
C LEU A 37 -18.29 -4.20 2.07
N GLN A 38 -18.72 -3.09 1.48
CA GLN A 38 -19.99 -2.46 1.80
C GLN A 38 -21.06 -2.83 0.75
N PRO A 39 -22.36 -2.89 1.12
CA PRO A 39 -23.45 -3.19 0.17
C PRO A 39 -23.52 -2.25 -1.03
N TRP A 40 -22.96 -1.05 -0.90
CA TRP A 40 -22.96 -0.02 -1.92
C TRP A 40 -21.65 0.06 -2.73
N THR A 41 -20.60 -0.72 -2.43
CA THR A 41 -19.29 -0.63 -3.07
C THR A 41 -19.36 -0.80 -4.59
N GLN A 42 -20.06 -1.82 -5.09
CA GLN A 42 -20.20 -2.04 -6.52
C GLN A 42 -20.92 -0.89 -7.23
N ALA A 43 -21.94 -0.31 -6.58
CA ALA A 43 -22.64 0.86 -7.12
C ALA A 43 -21.74 2.11 -7.14
N GLN A 44 -20.87 2.26 -6.15
CA GLN A 44 -19.90 3.37 -6.14
C GLN A 44 -18.81 3.19 -7.20
N ALA A 45 -18.28 1.99 -7.39
CA ALA A 45 -17.34 1.70 -8.46
C ALA A 45 -17.95 1.97 -9.85
N ALA A 46 -19.27 1.76 -10.03
CA ALA A 46 -19.98 2.10 -11.26
C ALA A 46 -19.98 3.60 -11.59
N ARG A 47 -19.58 4.48 -10.68
CA ARG A 47 -19.39 5.91 -10.97
C ARG A 47 -18.19 6.19 -11.87
N CYS A 48 -17.28 5.23 -12.03
CA CYS A 48 -16.17 5.34 -12.97
C CYS A 48 -16.69 5.43 -14.41
N MET A 49 -16.30 6.50 -15.12
CA MET A 49 -16.74 6.76 -16.50
C MET A 49 -15.94 5.98 -17.54
N ASP A 50 -14.91 5.23 -17.14
CA ASP A 50 -14.00 4.53 -18.05
C ASP A 50 -13.42 5.48 -19.12
N CYS A 51 -12.79 6.55 -18.69
CA CYS A 51 -12.30 7.62 -19.58
C CYS A 51 -11.25 7.09 -20.55
N GLY A 52 -11.37 7.44 -21.84
CA GLY A 52 -10.37 7.10 -22.87
C GLY A 52 -8.99 7.73 -22.59
N THR A 53 -8.94 8.85 -21.85
CA THR A 53 -7.73 9.43 -21.26
C THR A 53 -7.90 9.45 -19.74
N PRO A 54 -7.45 8.41 -19.03
CA PRO A 54 -7.70 8.25 -17.59
C PRO A 54 -6.70 9.08 -16.77
N PHE A 55 -7.02 10.34 -16.50
CA PHE A 55 -6.17 11.23 -15.69
C PHE A 55 -5.91 10.67 -14.28
N CYS A 56 -6.80 9.86 -13.75
CA CYS A 56 -6.59 9.15 -12.48
C CYS A 56 -5.36 8.23 -12.51
N MET A 57 -5.06 7.59 -13.64
CA MET A 57 -3.85 6.78 -13.82
C MET A 57 -2.60 7.65 -13.84
N THR A 58 -2.65 8.78 -14.56
CA THR A 58 -1.52 9.74 -14.60
C THR A 58 -1.31 10.41 -13.24
N GLY A 59 -2.37 10.67 -12.49
CA GLY A 59 -2.31 11.22 -11.14
C GLY A 59 -1.84 10.23 -10.08
N CYS A 60 -1.81 8.93 -10.39
CA CYS A 60 -1.30 7.89 -9.49
C CYS A 60 0.20 7.69 -9.70
N PRO A 61 1.07 7.91 -8.67
CA PRO A 61 2.51 7.67 -8.81
C PRO A 61 2.89 6.23 -9.14
N LEU A 62 2.02 5.26 -8.83
CA LEU A 62 2.21 3.84 -9.18
C LEU A 62 1.70 3.51 -10.59
N GLY A 63 0.98 4.40 -11.25
CA GLY A 63 0.35 4.12 -12.54
C GLY A 63 -0.73 3.04 -12.47
N ASN A 64 -1.47 2.98 -11.38
CA ASN A 64 -2.53 1.98 -11.16
C ASN A 64 -3.55 1.99 -12.30
N LEU A 65 -3.94 0.80 -12.77
CA LEU A 65 -4.90 0.57 -13.86
C LEU A 65 -6.36 0.77 -13.39
N ILE A 66 -6.63 1.98 -12.90
CA ILE A 66 -7.83 2.33 -12.11
C ILE A 66 -9.16 2.05 -12.82
N PRO A 67 -9.40 2.45 -14.09
CA PRO A 67 -10.66 2.17 -14.76
C PRO A 67 -10.94 0.67 -14.86
N GLU A 68 -9.91 -0.13 -15.12
CA GLU A 68 -10.05 -1.56 -15.34
C GLU A 68 -10.48 -2.29 -14.07
N TRP A 69 -9.76 -2.10 -12.95
CA TRP A 69 -10.16 -2.77 -11.71
C TRP A 69 -11.44 -2.17 -11.10
N ASN A 70 -11.78 -0.89 -11.33
CA ASN A 70 -13.09 -0.34 -10.96
C ASN A 70 -14.24 -1.03 -11.70
N ASP A 71 -14.07 -1.33 -12.99
CA ASP A 71 -15.09 -2.08 -13.75
C ASP A 71 -15.25 -3.51 -13.22
N LEU A 72 -14.15 -4.16 -12.83
CA LEU A 72 -14.18 -5.48 -12.22
C LEU A 72 -14.88 -5.47 -10.85
N VAL A 73 -14.62 -4.45 -10.01
CA VAL A 73 -15.36 -4.24 -8.74
C VAL A 73 -16.84 -4.06 -9.00
N ARG A 74 -17.24 -3.20 -9.97
CA ARG A 74 -18.64 -3.02 -10.36
C ARG A 74 -19.33 -4.33 -10.73
N GLN A 75 -18.61 -5.25 -11.36
CA GLN A 75 -19.10 -6.56 -11.77
C GLN A 75 -19.05 -7.60 -10.63
N GLY A 76 -18.46 -7.30 -9.48
CA GLY A 76 -18.25 -8.25 -8.39
C GLY A 76 -17.16 -9.30 -8.67
N LYS A 77 -16.27 -9.04 -9.61
CA LYS A 77 -15.17 -9.93 -10.02
C LYS A 77 -13.93 -9.65 -9.17
N TRP A 78 -13.99 -10.03 -7.90
CA TRP A 78 -12.99 -9.65 -6.89
C TRP A 78 -11.60 -10.22 -7.17
N GLU A 79 -11.49 -11.47 -7.60
CA GLU A 79 -10.21 -12.09 -7.94
C GLU A 79 -9.55 -11.40 -9.14
N ASP A 80 -10.32 -11.14 -10.21
CA ASP A 80 -9.81 -10.42 -11.37
C ASP A 80 -9.40 -8.98 -11.01
N ALA A 81 -10.18 -8.30 -10.15
CA ALA A 81 -9.86 -6.97 -9.65
C ALA A 81 -8.56 -6.96 -8.85
N TYR A 82 -8.37 -7.93 -7.96
CA TYR A 82 -7.12 -8.12 -7.21
C TYR A 82 -5.94 -8.38 -8.14
N ASN A 83 -6.08 -9.29 -9.09
CA ASN A 83 -5.02 -9.60 -10.06
C ASN A 83 -4.63 -8.36 -10.86
N ARG A 84 -5.63 -7.56 -11.30
CA ARG A 84 -5.37 -6.33 -12.05
C ARG A 84 -4.70 -5.25 -11.19
N LEU A 85 -5.12 -5.07 -9.95
CA LEU A 85 -4.53 -4.12 -8.99
C LEU A 85 -3.09 -4.50 -8.66
N SER A 86 -2.82 -5.79 -8.43
CA SER A 86 -1.50 -6.30 -8.05
C SER A 86 -0.44 -6.20 -9.15
N MET A 87 -0.83 -5.92 -10.40
CA MET A 87 0.13 -5.70 -11.49
C MET A 87 0.99 -4.45 -11.28
N THR A 88 0.45 -3.44 -10.60
CA THR A 88 1.11 -2.14 -10.40
C THR A 88 1.33 -1.80 -8.93
N ASN A 89 0.66 -2.47 -8.01
CA ASN A 89 0.70 -2.17 -6.59
C ASN A 89 0.99 -3.41 -5.75
N ASN A 90 2.14 -3.40 -5.05
CA ASN A 90 2.55 -4.50 -4.19
C ASN A 90 1.77 -4.55 -2.86
N PHE A 91 1.33 -3.39 -2.34
CA PHE A 91 0.75 -3.26 -1.00
C PHE A 91 -0.53 -2.43 -0.99
N PRO A 92 -1.61 -2.91 -1.67
CA PRO A 92 -2.86 -2.18 -1.72
C PRO A 92 -3.51 -1.97 -0.35
N GLU A 93 -3.25 -2.85 0.63
CA GLU A 93 -3.70 -2.71 2.01
C GLU A 93 -3.11 -1.48 2.71
N VAL A 94 -1.94 -1.04 2.28
CA VAL A 94 -1.27 0.17 2.80
C VAL A 94 -1.77 1.40 2.05
N THR A 95 -1.68 1.39 0.72
CA THR A 95 -2.06 2.55 -0.11
C THR A 95 -3.55 2.83 -0.02
N GLY A 96 -4.41 1.82 -0.01
CA GLY A 96 -5.85 1.98 0.18
C GLY A 96 -6.25 2.64 1.50
N ARG A 97 -5.37 2.60 2.52
CA ARG A 97 -5.64 3.22 3.83
C ARG A 97 -4.98 4.59 4.01
N ILE A 98 -3.72 4.75 3.59
CA ILE A 98 -2.93 5.94 3.95
C ILE A 98 -2.52 6.84 2.79
N CYS A 99 -2.75 6.43 1.54
CA CYS A 99 -2.47 7.27 0.38
C CYS A 99 -3.34 8.53 0.38
N PRO A 100 -2.78 9.72 0.02
CA PRO A 100 -3.55 10.95 -0.11
C PRO A 100 -4.53 10.96 -1.30
N ALA A 101 -4.62 9.86 -2.04
CA ALA A 101 -5.54 9.65 -3.17
C ALA A 101 -5.43 10.72 -4.28
N LEU A 102 -4.20 10.99 -4.76
CA LEU A 102 -3.95 11.90 -5.88
C LEU A 102 -4.75 11.52 -7.14
N CYS A 103 -5.02 10.22 -7.32
CA CYS A 103 -5.89 9.69 -8.37
C CYS A 103 -7.33 10.21 -8.29
N GLU A 104 -7.87 10.39 -7.08
CA GLU A 104 -9.21 10.97 -6.88
C GLU A 104 -9.23 12.47 -7.21
N GLN A 105 -8.16 13.19 -6.86
CA GLN A 105 -8.00 14.60 -7.23
C GLN A 105 -7.90 14.78 -8.74
N ALA A 106 -7.29 13.83 -9.45
CA ALA A 106 -7.17 13.83 -10.90
C ALA A 106 -8.40 13.23 -11.62
N CYS A 107 -9.39 12.72 -10.90
CA CYS A 107 -10.58 12.10 -11.49
C CYS A 107 -11.42 13.13 -12.24
N VAL A 108 -11.68 12.91 -13.53
CA VAL A 108 -12.45 13.81 -14.40
C VAL A 108 -13.87 14.04 -13.87
N LEU A 109 -14.47 13.04 -13.21
CA LEU A 109 -15.77 13.20 -12.55
C LEU A 109 -15.76 14.31 -11.51
N GLY A 110 -14.60 14.55 -10.88
CA GLY A 110 -14.39 15.59 -9.87
C GLY A 110 -14.63 17.04 -10.35
N ILE A 111 -14.74 17.26 -11.67
CA ILE A 111 -15.03 18.60 -12.24
C ILE A 111 -16.47 19.04 -11.90
N HIS A 112 -17.42 18.13 -11.87
CA HIS A 112 -18.85 18.44 -11.73
C HIS A 112 -19.54 17.70 -10.58
N GLN A 113 -18.92 16.64 -10.06
CA GLN A 113 -19.45 15.79 -8.99
C GLN A 113 -18.30 15.34 -8.08
N PRO A 114 -18.57 14.83 -6.88
CA PRO A 114 -17.53 14.17 -6.09
C PRO A 114 -16.85 13.06 -6.90
N PRO A 115 -15.51 12.91 -6.85
CA PRO A 115 -14.79 11.90 -7.63
C PRO A 115 -15.21 10.48 -7.26
N THR A 116 -14.84 9.51 -8.11
CA THR A 116 -14.97 8.08 -7.79
C THR A 116 -14.16 7.75 -6.53
N MET A 117 -14.63 6.81 -5.71
CA MET A 117 -13.99 6.39 -4.46
C MET A 117 -12.82 5.43 -4.69
N ILE A 118 -11.85 5.87 -5.48
CA ILE A 118 -10.76 5.03 -5.98
C ILE A 118 -9.97 4.36 -4.85
N LYS A 119 -9.63 5.14 -3.83
CA LYS A 119 -8.86 4.64 -2.69
C LYS A 119 -9.62 3.60 -1.86
N LEU A 120 -10.92 3.82 -1.66
CA LEU A 120 -11.74 2.86 -0.92
C LEU A 120 -12.03 1.61 -1.73
N ASP A 121 -12.21 1.73 -3.05
CA ASP A 121 -12.34 0.57 -3.93
C ASP A 121 -11.05 -0.26 -3.92
N GLU A 122 -9.88 0.37 -3.95
CA GLU A 122 -8.57 -0.28 -3.80
C GLU A 122 -8.45 -1.04 -2.46
N GLN A 123 -8.81 -0.39 -1.34
CA GLN A 123 -8.84 -1.02 -0.03
C GLN A 123 -9.78 -2.22 -0.01
N THR A 124 -10.99 -2.08 -0.55
CA THR A 124 -11.98 -3.16 -0.57
C THR A 124 -11.52 -4.35 -1.41
N ILE A 125 -10.87 -4.11 -2.56
CA ILE A 125 -10.31 -5.18 -3.39
C ILE A 125 -9.34 -6.03 -2.59
N ILE A 126 -8.39 -5.42 -1.90
CA ILE A 126 -7.36 -6.18 -1.18
C ILE A 126 -7.91 -6.84 0.08
N ASP A 127 -8.84 -6.21 0.80
CA ASP A 127 -9.47 -6.80 1.97
C ASP A 127 -10.26 -8.06 1.55
N GLN A 128 -11.08 -7.95 0.49
CA GLN A 128 -11.78 -9.11 -0.08
C GLN A 128 -10.82 -10.19 -0.59
N ALA A 129 -9.69 -9.81 -1.19
CA ALA A 129 -8.71 -10.77 -1.68
C ALA A 129 -8.07 -11.58 -0.54
N TRP A 130 -7.85 -10.98 0.62
CA TRP A 130 -7.39 -11.70 1.80
C TRP A 130 -8.49 -12.57 2.42
N ASP A 131 -9.70 -12.04 2.55
CA ASP A 131 -10.83 -12.76 3.17
C ASP A 131 -11.25 -14.00 2.35
N LEU A 132 -11.17 -13.90 1.03
CA LEU A 132 -11.49 -14.97 0.08
C LEU A 132 -10.27 -15.84 -0.30
N ASP A 133 -9.13 -15.61 0.36
CA ASP A 133 -7.91 -16.38 0.17
C ASP A 133 -7.36 -16.34 -1.27
N TYR A 134 -7.53 -15.21 -1.98
CA TYR A 134 -6.92 -14.99 -3.30
C TYR A 134 -5.45 -14.57 -3.21
N VAL A 135 -5.04 -13.97 -2.07
CA VAL A 135 -3.64 -13.57 -1.87
C VAL A 135 -2.81 -14.79 -1.51
N LYS A 136 -2.17 -15.39 -2.50
CA LYS A 136 -1.26 -16.52 -2.33
C LYS A 136 0.20 -16.10 -2.44
N PRO A 137 1.13 -16.80 -1.77
CA PRO A 137 2.55 -16.67 -2.09
C PRO A 137 2.80 -17.04 -3.55
N LEU A 138 3.63 -16.25 -4.22
CA LEU A 138 4.05 -16.46 -5.61
C LEU A 138 5.57 -16.70 -5.65
N PRO A 139 6.05 -17.88 -5.22
CA PRO A 139 7.48 -18.20 -5.29
C PRO A 139 7.92 -18.25 -6.76
N PRO A 140 9.17 -17.87 -7.06
CA PRO A 140 9.68 -17.89 -8.42
C PRO A 140 9.74 -19.33 -8.95
N GLN A 141 9.40 -19.50 -10.22
CA GLN A 141 9.47 -20.80 -10.88
C GLN A 141 10.92 -21.25 -11.13
N ARG A 142 11.85 -20.31 -11.23
CA ARG A 142 13.28 -20.53 -11.48
C ARG A 142 14.11 -19.49 -10.75
N LEU A 143 15.18 -19.94 -10.13
CA LEU A 143 16.19 -19.05 -9.54
C LEU A 143 17.19 -18.58 -10.63
N THR A 144 17.69 -17.36 -10.44
CA THR A 144 18.65 -16.73 -11.38
C THR A 144 20.11 -16.89 -10.96
N ASP A 145 20.36 -17.53 -9.82
CA ASP A 145 21.66 -17.62 -9.15
C ASP A 145 22.26 -16.23 -8.74
N GLN A 146 21.48 -15.17 -8.87
CA GLN A 146 21.87 -13.82 -8.44
C GLN A 146 21.35 -13.53 -7.04
N THR A 147 22.16 -12.84 -6.26
CA THR A 147 21.89 -12.46 -4.87
C THR A 147 21.74 -10.95 -4.73
N VAL A 148 20.72 -10.49 -4.02
CA VAL A 148 20.46 -9.07 -3.84
C VAL A 148 20.25 -8.75 -2.35
N ALA A 149 20.99 -7.76 -1.85
CA ALA A 149 20.73 -7.17 -0.56
C ALA A 149 19.80 -5.95 -0.72
N VAL A 150 18.77 -5.86 0.11
CA VAL A 150 17.91 -4.67 0.24
C VAL A 150 18.14 -4.07 1.62
N VAL A 151 18.58 -2.82 1.67
CA VAL A 151 18.87 -2.11 2.91
C VAL A 151 17.71 -1.19 3.25
N GLY A 152 16.97 -1.54 4.29
CA GLY A 152 15.76 -0.88 4.75
C GLY A 152 14.49 -1.62 4.36
N SER A 153 13.57 -1.78 5.33
CA SER A 153 12.31 -2.51 5.21
C SER A 153 11.08 -1.61 5.13
N GLY A 154 11.26 -0.34 4.78
CA GLY A 154 10.15 0.54 4.45
C GLY A 154 9.41 0.11 3.19
N PRO A 155 8.32 0.80 2.78
CA PRO A 155 7.49 0.40 1.64
C PRO A 155 8.29 0.23 0.35
N ALA A 156 9.27 1.09 0.09
CA ALA A 156 10.12 1.01 -1.11
C ALA A 156 11.01 -0.24 -1.09
N GLY A 157 11.67 -0.52 0.05
CA GLY A 157 12.51 -1.71 0.20
C GLY A 157 11.72 -3.00 0.10
N LEU A 158 10.55 -3.06 0.72
CA LEU A 158 9.66 -4.23 0.65
C LEU A 158 9.15 -4.46 -0.79
N ALA A 159 8.75 -3.41 -1.52
CA ALA A 159 8.31 -3.54 -2.89
C ALA A 159 9.44 -4.06 -3.81
N ALA A 160 10.63 -3.49 -3.68
CA ALA A 160 11.81 -3.97 -4.41
C ALA A 160 12.12 -5.43 -4.07
N ALA A 161 12.13 -5.78 -2.79
CA ALA A 161 12.40 -7.15 -2.34
C ALA A 161 11.39 -8.16 -2.90
N GLN A 162 10.10 -7.84 -2.86
CA GLN A 162 9.07 -8.73 -3.38
C GLN A 162 9.22 -8.95 -4.89
N GLN A 163 9.40 -7.88 -5.67
CA GLN A 163 9.55 -8.00 -7.12
C GLN A 163 10.83 -8.76 -7.51
N LEU A 164 11.94 -8.50 -6.84
CA LEU A 164 13.20 -9.20 -7.07
C LEU A 164 13.11 -10.69 -6.70
N THR A 165 12.45 -11.01 -5.57
CA THR A 165 12.22 -12.41 -5.18
C THR A 165 11.37 -13.13 -6.23
N ARG A 166 10.26 -12.52 -6.68
CA ARG A 166 9.38 -13.09 -7.71
C ARG A 166 10.08 -13.24 -9.08
N ALA A 167 11.04 -12.35 -9.37
CA ALA A 167 11.89 -12.46 -10.56
C ALA A 167 12.92 -13.61 -10.48
N GLY A 168 13.07 -14.24 -9.33
CA GLY A 168 13.93 -15.41 -9.13
C GLY A 168 15.27 -15.12 -8.46
N HIS A 169 15.50 -13.91 -7.98
CA HIS A 169 16.71 -13.56 -7.24
C HIS A 169 16.64 -14.02 -5.78
N THR A 170 17.78 -14.38 -5.20
CA THR A 170 17.89 -14.63 -3.76
C THR A 170 18.00 -13.28 -3.04
N VAL A 171 16.95 -12.88 -2.33
CA VAL A 171 16.85 -11.56 -1.71
C VAL A 171 16.94 -11.63 -0.19
N VAL A 172 17.78 -10.77 0.39
CA VAL A 172 17.88 -10.55 1.84
C VAL A 172 17.61 -9.07 2.14
N VAL A 173 16.61 -8.82 2.98
CA VAL A 173 16.28 -7.48 3.47
C VAL A 173 16.93 -7.27 4.84
N TYR A 174 17.74 -6.24 4.97
CA TYR A 174 18.35 -5.81 6.23
C TYR A 174 17.60 -4.63 6.81
N GLU A 175 17.21 -4.74 8.07
CA GLU A 175 16.52 -3.70 8.82
C GLU A 175 17.24 -3.45 10.15
N LYS A 176 17.49 -2.19 10.46
CA LYS A 176 18.17 -1.81 11.72
C LYS A 176 17.25 -1.88 12.94
N ASP A 177 15.94 -1.70 12.73
CA ASP A 177 14.96 -1.79 13.80
C ASP A 177 14.62 -3.25 14.12
N ASP A 178 13.92 -3.47 15.22
CA ASP A 178 13.54 -4.80 15.72
C ASP A 178 12.44 -5.48 14.88
N ALA A 179 11.71 -4.72 14.06
CA ALA A 179 10.64 -5.26 13.22
C ALA A 179 10.58 -4.61 11.83
N ILE A 180 10.05 -5.37 10.86
CA ILE A 180 9.92 -4.99 9.46
C ILE A 180 8.78 -3.98 9.27
N GLY A 181 8.96 -2.99 8.38
CA GLY A 181 7.90 -2.07 7.96
C GLY A 181 8.28 -0.59 7.93
N GLY A 182 9.44 -0.21 8.48
CA GLY A 182 9.90 1.18 8.50
C GLY A 182 8.82 2.13 9.06
N LEU A 183 8.59 3.28 8.43
CA LEU A 183 7.60 4.26 8.89
C LEU A 183 6.14 3.77 8.82
N MET A 184 5.82 2.74 8.06
CA MET A 184 4.49 2.12 8.13
C MET A 184 4.23 1.52 9.52
N ARG A 185 5.28 1.00 10.17
CA ARG A 185 5.21 0.46 11.53
C ARG A 185 5.44 1.53 12.60
N TYR A 186 6.51 2.31 12.47
CA TYR A 186 6.99 3.20 13.52
C TYR A 186 6.51 4.64 13.40
N GLY A 187 5.94 5.05 12.24
CA GLY A 187 5.50 6.42 12.00
C GLY A 187 3.99 6.60 11.84
N ILE A 188 3.24 5.53 11.54
CA ILE A 188 1.79 5.62 11.33
C ILE A 188 1.06 5.03 12.53
N PRO A 189 0.11 5.74 13.13
CA PRO A 189 -0.66 5.24 14.27
C PRO A 189 -1.56 4.04 13.86
N ASN A 190 -1.82 3.17 14.84
CA ASN A 190 -2.53 1.91 14.61
C ASN A 190 -3.96 2.13 14.09
N PHE A 191 -4.62 3.20 14.54
CA PHE A 191 -5.97 3.56 14.09
C PHE A 191 -6.07 4.00 12.61
N LYS A 192 -4.92 4.16 11.91
CA LYS A 192 -4.84 4.41 10.46
C LYS A 192 -4.32 3.23 9.68
N LEU A 193 -3.43 2.45 10.28
CA LEU A 193 -2.83 1.27 9.66
C LEU A 193 -2.48 0.25 10.74
N GLU A 194 -3.30 -0.76 10.91
CA GLU A 194 -3.07 -1.85 11.85
C GLU A 194 -1.81 -2.64 11.46
N LYS A 195 -0.96 -2.89 12.45
CA LYS A 195 0.35 -3.53 12.21
C LYS A 195 0.21 -5.00 11.77
N GLY A 196 -0.87 -5.65 12.12
CA GLY A 196 -1.21 -7.00 11.65
C GLY A 196 -1.27 -7.11 10.12
N LEU A 197 -1.65 -6.04 9.41
CA LEU A 197 -1.64 -6.00 7.95
C LEU A 197 -0.22 -6.11 7.38
N ILE A 198 0.74 -5.43 8.01
CA ILE A 198 2.15 -5.50 7.65
C ILE A 198 2.69 -6.91 7.94
N ASP A 199 2.40 -7.44 9.13
CA ASP A 199 2.88 -8.78 9.54
C ASP A 199 2.36 -9.89 8.61
N ARG A 200 1.09 -9.79 8.21
CA ARG A 200 0.48 -10.72 7.25
C ARG A 200 1.20 -10.67 5.89
N ARG A 201 1.52 -9.46 5.40
CA ARG A 201 2.24 -9.29 4.14
C ARG A 201 3.69 -9.78 4.22
N VAL A 202 4.38 -9.52 5.31
CA VAL A 202 5.75 -10.00 5.53
C VAL A 202 5.78 -11.54 5.50
N LYS A 203 4.84 -12.20 6.18
CA LYS A 203 4.72 -13.69 6.14
C LYS A 203 4.49 -14.22 4.72
N GLN A 204 3.67 -13.54 3.92
CA GLN A 204 3.46 -13.91 2.53
C GLN A 204 4.76 -13.78 1.72
N MET A 205 5.52 -12.69 1.91
CA MET A 205 6.81 -12.49 1.23
C MET A 205 7.88 -13.52 1.68
N GLU A 206 7.89 -13.91 2.96
CA GLU A 206 8.73 -15.00 3.47
C GLU A 206 8.39 -16.31 2.77
N ALA A 207 7.11 -16.61 2.60
CA ALA A 207 6.65 -17.81 1.89
C ALA A 207 6.98 -17.76 0.37
N GLU A 208 7.19 -16.57 -0.20
CA GLU A 208 7.71 -16.39 -1.57
C GLU A 208 9.23 -16.61 -1.67
N GLY A 209 9.95 -16.55 -0.54
CA GLY A 209 11.40 -16.76 -0.47
C GLY A 209 12.22 -15.55 -0.05
N THR A 210 11.60 -14.38 0.19
CA THR A 210 12.30 -13.21 0.73
C THR A 210 12.80 -13.50 2.14
N ARG A 211 14.05 -13.17 2.44
CA ARG A 211 14.64 -13.34 3.77
C ARG A 211 14.78 -12.00 4.47
N PHE A 212 14.44 -11.96 5.75
CA PHE A 212 14.53 -10.74 6.58
C PHE A 212 15.56 -10.88 7.68
N ARG A 213 16.31 -9.81 7.95
CA ARG A 213 17.31 -9.67 9.02
C ARG A 213 17.07 -8.36 9.74
N THR A 214 16.40 -8.42 10.89
CA THR A 214 16.18 -7.29 11.79
C THR A 214 17.36 -7.10 12.74
N ASN A 215 17.43 -5.93 13.41
CA ASN A 215 18.52 -5.55 14.31
C ASN A 215 19.90 -5.58 13.64
N VAL A 216 19.96 -5.23 12.34
CA VAL A 216 21.22 -5.15 11.59
C VAL A 216 21.33 -3.80 10.90
N GLU A 217 22.21 -2.96 11.37
CA GLU A 217 22.49 -1.64 10.80
C GLU A 217 23.67 -1.69 9.83
N ILE A 218 23.38 -1.51 8.54
CA ILE A 218 24.42 -1.45 7.51
C ILE A 218 25.21 -0.15 7.66
N GLY A 219 26.54 -0.28 7.61
CA GLY A 219 27.49 0.78 7.92
C GLY A 219 28.00 0.76 9.36
N LYS A 220 27.40 -0.09 10.21
CA LYS A 220 27.82 -0.28 11.61
C LYS A 220 28.09 -1.77 11.91
N ASP A 221 27.09 -2.64 11.77
CA ASP A 221 27.19 -4.08 12.06
C ASP A 221 27.79 -4.85 10.88
N ILE A 222 27.48 -4.40 9.67
CA ILE A 222 28.05 -4.88 8.41
C ILE A 222 28.49 -3.66 7.60
N THR A 223 29.74 -3.64 7.13
CA THR A 223 30.23 -2.54 6.31
C THR A 223 29.60 -2.55 4.91
N TRP A 224 29.59 -1.40 4.24
CA TRP A 224 29.11 -1.31 2.87
C TRP A 224 29.98 -2.14 1.89
N ASP A 225 31.28 -2.26 2.16
CA ASP A 225 32.20 -3.05 1.34
C ASP A 225 31.92 -4.53 1.54
N ASP A 226 31.76 -5.02 2.79
CA ASP A 226 31.36 -6.41 3.05
C ASP A 226 30.04 -6.77 2.37
N LEU A 227 29.08 -5.82 2.33
CA LEU A 227 27.78 -6.05 1.69
C LEU A 227 27.95 -6.19 0.17
N ARG A 228 28.75 -5.31 -0.44
CA ARG A 228 29.05 -5.35 -1.88
C ARG A 228 29.83 -6.60 -2.30
N ASP A 229 30.69 -7.10 -1.42
CA ASP A 229 31.48 -8.31 -1.71
C ASP A 229 30.63 -9.60 -1.60
N ARG A 230 29.52 -9.55 -0.82
CA ARG A 230 28.64 -10.72 -0.60
C ARG A 230 27.49 -10.83 -1.57
N TYR A 231 27.08 -9.76 -2.21
CA TYR A 231 25.88 -9.68 -3.04
C TYR A 231 26.22 -9.14 -4.43
N ASP A 232 25.55 -9.68 -5.45
CA ASP A 232 25.69 -9.21 -6.82
C ASP A 232 25.12 -7.79 -7.01
N ALA A 233 24.12 -7.42 -6.21
CA ALA A 233 23.54 -6.07 -6.21
C ALA A 233 23.06 -5.65 -4.81
N VAL A 234 23.04 -4.34 -4.59
CA VAL A 234 22.53 -3.73 -3.36
C VAL A 234 21.52 -2.65 -3.69
N VAL A 235 20.31 -2.77 -3.13
CA VAL A 235 19.24 -1.76 -3.19
C VAL A 235 19.25 -0.97 -1.89
N VAL A 236 19.44 0.34 -1.97
CA VAL A 236 19.43 1.25 -0.80
C VAL A 236 18.07 1.90 -0.69
N ALA A 237 17.30 1.55 0.36
CA ALA A 237 15.93 2.01 0.60
C ALA A 237 15.73 2.45 2.07
N ILE A 238 16.71 3.20 2.60
CA ILE A 238 16.82 3.58 4.02
C ILE A 238 15.84 4.66 4.47
N GLY A 239 15.10 5.26 3.54
CA GLY A 239 14.14 6.33 3.80
C GLY A 239 14.79 7.63 4.30
N SER A 240 13.97 8.51 4.87
CA SER A 240 14.40 9.78 5.47
C SER A 240 13.85 9.88 6.89
N ARG A 241 14.70 9.68 7.90
CA ARG A 241 14.30 9.68 9.31
C ARG A 241 14.62 10.98 10.05
N VAL A 242 15.40 11.87 9.43
CA VAL A 242 15.72 13.18 10.01
C VAL A 242 14.59 14.14 9.59
N PRO A 243 13.73 14.57 10.54
CA PRO A 243 12.66 15.51 10.24
C PRO A 243 13.27 16.88 9.92
N ARG A 244 12.57 17.66 9.11
CA ARG A 244 12.87 19.08 8.96
C ARG A 244 12.40 19.80 10.22
N ASP A 245 13.31 20.45 10.90
CA ASP A 245 12.97 21.22 12.08
C ASP A 245 12.45 22.62 11.69
N MET A 246 11.39 23.07 12.37
CA MET A 246 10.85 24.41 12.23
C MET A 246 11.42 25.30 13.33
N LYS A 247 12.44 26.10 13.02
CA LYS A 247 13.12 26.99 13.96
C LYS A 247 12.29 28.25 14.21
N ILE A 248 11.30 28.16 15.08
CA ILE A 248 10.44 29.28 15.50
C ILE A 248 10.59 29.48 17.03
N PRO A 249 10.30 30.68 17.56
CA PRO A 249 10.29 30.92 19.01
C PRO A 249 9.34 29.94 19.71
N GLY A 250 9.80 29.33 20.81
CA GLY A 250 9.03 28.33 21.55
C GLY A 250 9.23 26.88 21.10
N ARG A 251 10.01 26.64 20.03
CA ARG A 251 10.32 25.27 19.55
C ARG A 251 11.07 24.44 20.61
N GLU A 252 11.80 25.14 21.51
CA GLU A 252 12.58 24.59 22.62
C GLU A 252 11.74 24.15 23.82
N LEU A 253 10.43 24.45 23.83
CA LEU A 253 9.54 24.12 24.95
C LEU A 253 9.23 22.61 25.00
N ASP A 254 9.11 22.09 26.22
CA ASP A 254 8.74 20.69 26.46
C ASP A 254 7.37 20.37 25.83
N GLY A 255 7.27 19.22 25.16
CA GLY A 255 6.06 18.76 24.50
C GLY A 255 5.85 19.29 23.07
N ILE A 256 6.78 20.09 22.53
CA ILE A 256 6.80 20.52 21.12
C ILE A 256 7.71 19.57 20.32
N HIS A 257 7.10 18.73 19.49
CA HIS A 257 7.79 17.66 18.73
C HIS A 257 7.75 17.90 17.22
#